data_2990a14501fdbf27fcb4afd52d31e2a5
#
_entry.id   2990a14501fdbf27fcb4afd52d31e2a5
#
_cell.length_a   1.000
_cell.length_b   1.000
_cell.length_c   1.000
_cell.angle_alpha   90.00
_cell.angle_beta   90.00
_cell.angle_gamma   90.00
#
_symmetry.space_group_name_H-M   'P 1'
#
loop_
_entity.id
_entity.type
_entity.pdbx_description
1 polymer ?
#
loop_
_entity_poly.entity_id
_entity_poly.type
_entity_poly.pdbx_seq_one_letter_code
_entity_poly.pdbx_strand_id
1 'polypeptide(L)'
;MFEALAARPQIARSLAAHLRDLSDSGTVPARTKELVALMVGWLNACEYCTCVHEEIALSLGVDEATLSTLGDFATSPQFSDAERAALAATVALTREPRALPPAVSQALRANYDDGEIVEILAIIGANNYVSRLSNSLGLRPEPKSARS
;
A
#
# COMPACT_ATOMS: atom_id res chain seq x y z
N MET A 1 5.02 -4.48 14.53
CA MET A 1 4.62 -5.72 13.80
C MET A 1 5.58 -6.87 14.03
N PHE A 2 6.87 -6.75 13.73
CA PHE A 2 7.80 -7.90 13.79
C PHE A 2 8.00 -8.48 15.19
N GLU A 3 7.90 -7.70 16.24
CA GLU A 3 7.90 -8.20 17.62
C GLU A 3 6.72 -9.16 17.88
N ALA A 4 5.54 -8.83 17.39
CA ALA A 4 4.36 -9.71 17.52
C ALA A 4 4.52 -11.04 16.74
N LEU A 5 5.38 -11.05 15.71
CA LEU A 5 5.70 -12.25 14.93
C LEU A 5 6.87 -13.05 15.52
N ALA A 6 7.47 -12.63 16.63
CA ALA A 6 8.61 -13.32 17.25
C ALA A 6 8.31 -14.77 17.64
N ALA A 7 7.03 -15.10 17.91
CA ALA A 7 6.59 -16.47 18.16
C ALA A 7 6.76 -17.43 16.94
N ARG A 8 6.94 -16.88 15.73
CA ARG A 8 7.20 -17.62 14.49
C ARG A 8 8.28 -16.92 13.66
N PRO A 9 9.56 -17.04 14.04
CA PRO A 9 10.66 -16.29 13.43
C PRO A 9 10.82 -16.51 11.92
N GLN A 10 10.45 -17.70 11.42
CA GLN A 10 10.51 -18.00 9.99
C GLN A 10 9.52 -17.14 9.20
N ILE A 11 8.28 -16.98 9.72
CA ILE A 11 7.25 -16.13 9.10
C ILE A 11 7.72 -14.67 9.14
N ALA A 12 8.24 -14.21 10.27
CA ALA A 12 8.76 -12.84 10.39
C ALA A 12 9.86 -12.54 9.36
N ARG A 13 10.84 -13.47 9.22
CA ARG A 13 11.94 -13.29 8.26
C ARG A 13 11.48 -13.30 6.81
N SER A 14 10.63 -14.27 6.42
CA SER A 14 10.15 -14.36 5.03
C SER A 14 9.29 -13.15 4.67
N LEU A 15 8.44 -12.68 5.59
CA LEU A 15 7.64 -11.47 5.37
C LEU A 15 8.54 -10.23 5.26
N ALA A 16 9.53 -10.08 6.15
CA ALA A 16 10.46 -8.95 6.11
C ALA A 16 11.27 -8.91 4.80
N ALA A 17 11.73 -10.06 4.31
CA ALA A 17 12.42 -10.16 3.04
C ALA A 17 11.49 -9.77 1.87
N HIS A 18 10.28 -10.31 1.84
CA HIS A 18 9.31 -10.02 0.79
C HIS A 18 8.92 -8.52 0.74
N LEU A 19 8.64 -7.92 1.89
CA LEU A 19 8.30 -6.50 1.96
C LEU A 19 9.47 -5.61 1.52
N ARG A 20 10.72 -5.98 1.90
CA ARG A 20 11.92 -5.28 1.45
C ARG A 20 12.09 -5.38 -0.06
N ASP A 21 11.95 -6.58 -0.63
CA ASP A 21 12.07 -6.77 -2.08
C ASP A 21 11.05 -5.92 -2.84
N LEU A 22 9.81 -5.82 -2.35
CA LEU A 22 8.77 -4.97 -2.94
C LEU A 22 9.08 -3.46 -2.80
N SER A 23 9.69 -3.04 -1.69
CA SER A 23 10.06 -1.65 -1.46
C SER A 23 11.27 -1.22 -2.31
N ASP A 24 12.31 -2.05 -2.32
CA ASP A 24 13.65 -1.68 -2.78
C ASP A 24 13.90 -2.05 -4.24
N SER A 25 13.09 -2.92 -4.85
CA SER A 25 13.25 -3.39 -6.23
C SER A 25 12.14 -2.88 -7.15
N GLY A 26 12.34 -3.09 -8.46
CA GLY A 26 11.39 -2.74 -9.50
C GLY A 26 11.50 -1.29 -9.98
N THR A 27 10.53 -0.90 -10.83
CA THR A 27 10.53 0.39 -11.53
C THR A 27 9.35 1.28 -11.16
N VAL A 28 8.35 0.76 -10.44
CA VAL A 28 7.24 1.57 -9.93
C VAL A 28 7.78 2.61 -8.95
N PRO A 29 7.48 3.92 -9.13
CA PRO A 29 7.96 4.96 -8.25
C PRO A 29 7.60 4.72 -6.78
N ALA A 30 8.55 4.97 -5.86
CA ALA A 30 8.34 4.79 -4.42
C ALA A 30 7.09 5.52 -3.90
N ARG A 31 6.83 6.73 -4.40
CA ARG A 31 5.60 7.49 -4.12
C ARG A 31 4.34 6.67 -4.46
N THR A 32 4.28 6.06 -5.63
CA THR A 32 3.13 5.24 -6.05
C THR A 32 2.98 4.01 -5.16
N LYS A 33 4.09 3.33 -4.81
CA LYS A 33 4.09 2.18 -3.90
C LYS A 33 3.47 2.53 -2.56
N GLU A 34 3.88 3.66 -1.97
CA GLU A 34 3.35 4.10 -0.67
C GLU A 34 1.89 4.53 -0.74
N LEU A 35 1.46 5.21 -1.81
CA LEU A 35 0.05 5.54 -2.00
C LEU A 35 -0.83 4.29 -2.11
N VAL A 36 -0.36 3.25 -2.81
CA VAL A 36 -1.03 1.95 -2.90
C VAL A 36 -1.12 1.28 -1.52
N ALA A 37 -0.01 1.21 -0.78
CA ALA A 37 0.05 0.61 0.54
C ALA A 37 -0.84 1.35 1.55
N LEU A 38 -0.81 2.68 1.53
CA LEU A 38 -1.66 3.53 2.37
C LEU A 38 -3.15 3.31 2.07
N MET A 39 -3.53 3.26 0.78
CA MET A 39 -4.91 2.99 0.36
C MET A 39 -5.39 1.61 0.86
N VAL A 40 -4.55 0.57 0.79
CA VAL A 40 -4.89 -0.76 1.34
C VAL A 40 -5.12 -0.66 2.85
N GLY A 41 -4.22 0.01 3.58
CA GLY A 41 -4.33 0.22 5.03
C GLY A 41 -5.65 0.91 5.40
N TRP A 42 -5.98 1.97 4.69
CA TRP A 42 -7.21 2.74 4.88
C TRP A 42 -8.47 1.91 4.59
N LEU A 43 -8.51 1.21 3.46
CA LEU A 43 -9.66 0.37 3.07
C LEU A 43 -9.91 -0.80 4.04
N ASN A 44 -8.85 -1.34 4.63
CA ASN A 44 -8.93 -2.42 5.62
C ASN A 44 -9.06 -1.91 7.06
N ALA A 45 -9.24 -0.59 7.27
CA ALA A 45 -9.30 0.03 8.59
C ALA A 45 -8.13 -0.38 9.52
N CYS A 46 -6.92 -0.47 8.94
CA CYS A 46 -5.70 -0.82 9.67
C CYS A 46 -5.01 0.46 10.16
N GLU A 47 -5.30 0.91 11.39
CA GLU A 47 -4.69 2.11 11.97
C GLU A 47 -3.16 2.06 11.97
N TYR A 48 -2.59 0.89 12.34
CA TYR A 48 -1.15 0.67 12.32
C TYR A 48 -0.57 0.87 10.91
N CYS A 49 -1.17 0.24 9.89
CA CYS A 49 -0.69 0.31 8.51
C CYS A 49 -0.83 1.73 7.96
N THR A 50 -1.97 2.37 8.19
CA THR A 50 -2.21 3.75 7.74
C THR A 50 -1.18 4.70 8.31
N CYS A 51 -0.91 4.63 9.61
CA CYS A 51 0.08 5.48 10.28
C CYS A 51 1.50 5.27 9.71
N VAL A 52 1.91 4.02 9.50
CA VAL A 52 3.25 3.70 8.98
C VAL A 52 3.42 4.22 7.55
N HIS A 53 2.48 3.93 6.66
CA HIS A 53 2.59 4.33 5.24
C HIS A 53 2.36 5.82 5.03
N GLU A 54 1.57 6.49 5.88
CA GLU A 54 1.44 7.94 5.89
C GLU A 54 2.79 8.61 6.22
N GLU A 55 3.48 8.15 7.26
CA GLU A 55 4.80 8.66 7.64
C GLU A 55 5.84 8.46 6.52
N ILE A 56 5.84 7.29 5.90
CA ILE A 56 6.76 7.01 4.77
C ILE A 56 6.42 7.92 3.59
N ALA A 57 5.15 8.05 3.21
CA ALA A 57 4.72 8.90 2.12
C ALA A 57 5.14 10.37 2.35
N LEU A 58 4.94 10.89 3.56
CA LEU A 58 5.41 12.24 3.93
C LEU A 58 6.94 12.37 3.80
N SER A 59 7.70 11.35 4.21
CA SER A 59 9.16 11.34 4.08
C SER A 59 9.66 11.32 2.63
N LEU A 60 8.84 10.80 1.72
CA LEU A 60 9.07 10.82 0.26
C LEU A 60 8.61 12.13 -0.41
N GLY A 61 8.14 13.09 0.37
CA GLY A 61 7.70 14.40 -0.13
C GLY A 61 6.26 14.44 -0.64
N VAL A 62 5.44 13.43 -0.32
CA VAL A 62 3.98 13.53 -0.49
C VAL A 62 3.46 14.52 0.53
N ASP A 63 2.76 15.56 0.11
CA ASP A 63 2.22 16.56 1.02
C ASP A 63 0.89 16.12 1.68
N GLU A 64 0.54 16.78 2.78
CA GLU A 64 -0.71 16.49 3.52
C GLU A 64 -1.95 16.76 2.66
N ALA A 65 -1.89 17.72 1.72
CA ALA A 65 -2.99 18.01 0.81
C ALA A 65 -3.27 16.81 -0.11
N THR A 66 -2.23 16.17 -0.64
CA THR A 66 -2.34 14.93 -1.41
C THR A 66 -2.95 13.82 -0.55
N LEU A 67 -2.42 13.60 0.66
CA LEU A 67 -2.90 12.54 1.54
C LEU A 67 -4.37 12.73 1.93
N SER A 68 -4.80 13.98 2.19
CA SER A 68 -6.19 14.30 2.55
C SER A 68 -7.18 14.02 1.41
N THR A 69 -6.71 14.01 0.17
CA THR A 69 -7.55 13.75 -1.03
C THR A 69 -7.42 12.32 -1.57
N LEU A 70 -6.75 11.42 -0.84
CA LEU A 70 -6.54 10.04 -1.28
C LEU A 70 -7.86 9.30 -1.54
N GLY A 71 -8.91 9.58 -0.78
CA GLY A 71 -10.25 9.03 -1.01
C GLY A 71 -10.90 9.50 -2.30
N ASP A 72 -10.52 10.69 -2.77
CA ASP A 72 -11.03 11.33 -3.97
C ASP A 72 -10.04 11.24 -5.16
N PHE A 73 -9.11 10.27 -5.12
CA PHE A 73 -8.03 10.13 -6.09
C PHE A 73 -8.49 10.17 -7.55
N ALA A 74 -9.70 9.71 -7.83
CA ALA A 74 -10.22 9.64 -9.20
C ALA A 74 -10.41 11.03 -9.85
N THR A 75 -10.66 12.06 -9.05
CA THR A 75 -10.96 13.42 -9.51
C THR A 75 -9.96 14.46 -9.01
N SER A 76 -9.19 14.15 -7.99
CA SER A 76 -8.20 15.05 -7.42
C SER A 76 -7.05 15.31 -8.42
N PRO A 77 -6.64 16.58 -8.63
CA PRO A 77 -5.50 16.93 -9.49
C PRO A 77 -4.14 16.53 -8.89
N GLN A 78 -4.11 16.06 -7.65
CA GLN A 78 -2.90 15.66 -6.93
C GLN A 78 -2.31 14.34 -7.44
N PHE A 79 -3.07 13.55 -8.19
CA PHE A 79 -2.66 12.24 -8.68
C PHE A 79 -2.51 12.23 -10.21
N SER A 80 -1.43 11.63 -10.70
CA SER A 80 -1.23 11.35 -12.12
C SER A 80 -2.19 10.27 -12.62
N ASP A 81 -2.33 10.12 -13.95
CA ASP A 81 -3.16 9.05 -14.52
C ASP A 81 -2.63 7.66 -14.16
N ALA A 82 -1.31 7.51 -14.07
CA ALA A 82 -0.66 6.28 -13.61
C ALA A 82 -1.03 5.97 -12.14
N GLU A 83 -0.91 6.95 -11.24
CA GLU A 83 -1.30 6.77 -9.84
C GLU A 83 -2.80 6.46 -9.69
N ARG A 84 -3.66 7.14 -10.47
CA ARG A 84 -5.10 6.83 -10.50
C ARG A 84 -5.38 5.39 -10.94
N ALA A 85 -4.65 4.89 -11.94
CA ALA A 85 -4.80 3.51 -12.40
C ALA A 85 -4.38 2.51 -11.30
N ALA A 86 -3.25 2.73 -10.62
CA ALA A 86 -2.79 1.90 -9.52
C ALA A 86 -3.75 1.93 -8.33
N LEU A 87 -4.25 3.11 -7.95
CA LEU A 87 -5.22 3.27 -6.86
C LEU A 87 -6.58 2.64 -7.19
N ALA A 88 -7.05 2.73 -8.44
CA ALA A 88 -8.26 2.05 -8.88
C ALA A 88 -8.14 0.51 -8.78
N ALA A 89 -7.00 -0.05 -9.17
CA ALA A 89 -6.71 -1.47 -8.97
C ALA A 89 -6.65 -1.85 -7.49
N THR A 90 -6.07 -0.99 -6.66
CA THR A 90 -5.99 -1.17 -5.21
C THR A 90 -7.38 -1.25 -4.59
N VAL A 91 -8.27 -0.33 -4.94
CA VAL A 91 -9.65 -0.33 -4.45
C VAL A 91 -10.39 -1.59 -4.91
N ALA A 92 -10.30 -1.93 -6.19
CA ALA A 92 -10.99 -3.09 -6.75
C ALA A 92 -10.56 -4.40 -6.06
N LEU A 93 -9.26 -4.67 -5.98
CA LEU A 93 -8.73 -5.92 -5.41
C LEU A 93 -8.84 -6.01 -3.88
N THR A 94 -8.84 -4.88 -3.18
CA THR A 94 -8.99 -4.89 -1.72
C THR A 94 -10.44 -5.15 -1.31
N ARG A 95 -11.38 -4.57 -2.04
CA ARG A 95 -12.83 -4.75 -1.75
C ARG A 95 -13.38 -6.06 -2.27
N GLU A 96 -12.99 -6.44 -3.49
CA GLU A 96 -13.44 -7.67 -4.15
C GLU A 96 -12.23 -8.40 -4.75
N PRO A 97 -11.64 -9.40 -4.06
CA PRO A 97 -10.44 -10.09 -4.52
C PRO A 97 -10.75 -11.08 -5.66
N ARG A 98 -11.21 -10.56 -6.77
CA ARG A 98 -11.53 -11.26 -8.01
C ARG A 98 -10.67 -10.73 -9.16
N ALA A 99 -11.04 -11.04 -10.38
CA ALA A 99 -10.42 -10.42 -11.54
C ALA A 99 -10.69 -8.90 -11.55
N LEU A 100 -9.70 -8.12 -11.96
CA LEU A 100 -9.87 -6.67 -12.13
C LEU A 100 -10.99 -6.38 -13.15
N PRO A 101 -11.81 -5.35 -12.88
CA PRO A 101 -12.75 -4.85 -13.89
C PRO A 101 -12.01 -4.49 -15.20
N PRO A 102 -12.60 -4.75 -16.38
CA PRO A 102 -11.92 -4.50 -17.66
C PRO A 102 -11.38 -3.08 -17.81
N ALA A 103 -12.12 -2.08 -17.39
CA ALA A 103 -11.68 -0.67 -17.43
C ALA A 103 -10.44 -0.41 -16.57
N VAL A 104 -10.37 -1.02 -15.36
CA VAL A 104 -9.22 -0.88 -14.46
C VAL A 104 -8.01 -1.60 -15.04
N SER A 105 -8.18 -2.80 -15.58
CA SER A 105 -7.12 -3.53 -16.25
C SER A 105 -6.58 -2.77 -17.46
N GLN A 106 -7.46 -2.15 -18.25
CA GLN A 106 -7.08 -1.32 -19.39
C GLN A 106 -6.29 -0.07 -18.93
N ALA A 107 -6.73 0.60 -17.87
CA ALA A 107 -6.02 1.76 -17.32
C ALA A 107 -4.63 1.41 -16.82
N LEU A 108 -4.45 0.25 -16.14
CA LEU A 108 -3.13 -0.23 -15.75
C LEU A 108 -2.23 -0.45 -16.97
N ARG A 109 -2.69 -1.17 -17.98
CA ARG A 109 -1.92 -1.44 -19.20
C ARG A 109 -1.60 -0.20 -20.04
N ALA A 110 -2.36 0.85 -19.89
CA ALA A 110 -2.10 2.13 -20.57
C ALA A 110 -0.97 2.94 -19.89
N ASN A 111 -0.66 2.66 -18.62
CA ASN A 111 0.28 3.46 -17.81
C ASN A 111 1.50 2.68 -17.32
N TYR A 112 1.47 1.34 -17.33
CA TYR A 112 2.49 0.47 -16.76
C TYR A 112 2.82 -0.69 -17.69
N ASP A 113 4.07 -1.12 -17.69
CA ASP A 113 4.48 -2.36 -18.35
C ASP A 113 4.03 -3.61 -17.54
N ASP A 114 4.22 -4.80 -18.12
CA ASP A 114 3.80 -6.06 -17.48
C ASP A 114 4.54 -6.31 -16.15
N GLY A 115 5.80 -5.91 -16.03
CA GLY A 115 6.59 -6.04 -14.81
C GLY A 115 6.06 -5.11 -13.71
N GLU A 116 5.81 -3.85 -14.05
CA GLU A 116 5.25 -2.86 -13.13
C GLU A 116 3.84 -3.23 -12.67
N ILE A 117 3.02 -3.81 -13.56
CA ILE A 117 1.71 -4.33 -13.20
C ILE A 117 1.84 -5.44 -12.16
N VAL A 118 2.75 -6.40 -12.37
CA VAL A 118 3.01 -7.48 -11.39
C VAL A 118 3.48 -6.90 -10.07
N GLU A 119 4.37 -5.90 -10.10
CA GLU A 119 4.87 -5.22 -8.89
C GLU A 119 3.72 -4.54 -8.11
N ILE A 120 2.85 -3.77 -8.79
CA ILE A 120 1.68 -3.13 -8.16
C ILE A 120 0.75 -4.19 -7.54
N LEU A 121 0.43 -5.25 -8.28
CA LEU A 121 -0.44 -6.32 -7.78
C LEU A 121 0.17 -7.04 -6.58
N ALA A 122 1.49 -7.26 -6.56
CA ALA A 122 2.20 -7.86 -5.44
C ALA A 122 2.17 -6.94 -4.20
N ILE A 123 2.36 -5.62 -4.38
CA ILE A 123 2.25 -4.63 -3.30
C ILE A 123 0.84 -4.63 -2.71
N ILE A 124 -0.20 -4.63 -3.54
CA ILE A 124 -1.60 -4.73 -3.08
C ILE A 124 -1.82 -6.00 -2.27
N GLY A 125 -1.37 -7.15 -2.78
CA GLY A 125 -1.50 -8.45 -2.11
C GLY A 125 -0.78 -8.50 -0.77
N ALA A 126 0.48 -8.07 -0.74
CA ALA A 126 1.30 -8.05 0.46
C ALA A 126 0.71 -7.14 1.56
N ASN A 127 0.24 -5.93 1.18
CA ASN A 127 -0.36 -5.01 2.15
C ASN A 127 -1.74 -5.48 2.63
N ASN A 128 -2.51 -6.18 1.80
CA ASN A 128 -3.73 -6.87 2.24
C ASN A 128 -3.43 -7.99 3.25
N TYR A 129 -2.35 -8.76 3.05
CA TYR A 129 -1.89 -9.75 4.03
C TYR A 129 -1.47 -9.07 5.34
N VAL A 130 -0.62 -8.04 5.26
CA VAL A 130 -0.11 -7.32 6.43
C VAL A 130 -1.22 -6.66 7.24
N SER A 131 -2.16 -5.98 6.58
CA SER A 131 -3.25 -5.29 7.28
C SER A 131 -4.20 -6.26 8.02
N ARG A 132 -4.51 -7.41 7.41
CA ARG A 132 -5.30 -8.44 8.08
C ARG A 132 -4.57 -9.03 9.28
N LEU A 133 -3.28 -9.30 9.14
CA LEU A 133 -2.46 -9.81 10.23
C LEU A 133 -2.36 -8.79 11.38
N SER A 134 -2.08 -7.53 11.05
CA SER A 134 -1.96 -6.43 12.02
C SER A 134 -3.26 -6.21 12.80
N ASN A 135 -4.40 -6.18 12.10
CA ASN A 135 -5.71 -6.05 12.73
C ASN A 135 -6.02 -7.24 13.65
N SER A 136 -5.75 -8.47 13.17
CA SER A 136 -6.01 -9.69 13.96
C SER A 136 -5.14 -9.79 15.21
N LEU A 137 -3.92 -9.25 15.16
CA LEU A 137 -3.00 -9.17 16.30
C LEU A 137 -3.26 -7.95 17.21
N GLY A 138 -4.21 -7.09 16.86
CA GLY A 138 -4.55 -5.89 17.62
C GLY A 138 -3.43 -4.84 17.64
N LEU A 139 -2.59 -4.79 16.59
CA LEU A 139 -1.49 -3.84 16.54
C LEU A 139 -2.03 -2.40 16.46
N ARG A 140 -1.37 -1.51 17.19
CA ARG A 140 -1.67 -0.08 17.21
C ARG A 140 -0.41 0.72 16.87
N PRO A 141 -0.53 1.89 16.25
CA PRO A 141 0.60 2.78 16.09
C PRO A 141 1.13 3.21 17.46
N GLU A 142 2.45 3.39 17.55
CA GLU A 142 3.04 3.97 18.75
C GLU A 142 2.60 5.44 18.91
N PRO A 143 2.32 5.88 20.14
CA PRO A 143 2.02 7.29 20.39
C PRO A 143 3.14 8.19 19.85
N LYS A 144 2.79 9.30 19.17
CA LYS A 144 3.78 10.27 18.63
C LYS A 144 4.78 10.76 19.68
N SER A 145 4.38 10.78 20.96
CA SER A 145 5.24 11.17 22.10
C SER A 145 6.32 10.14 22.47
N ALA A 146 6.26 8.91 21.97
CA ALA A 146 7.24 7.85 22.27
C ALA A 146 8.33 7.73 21.18
N ARG A 147 8.31 8.59 20.16
CA ARG A 147 9.19 8.53 18.98
C ARG A 147 10.26 9.63 18.95
N SER A 148 10.53 10.27 20.10
CA SER A 148 11.58 11.31 20.27
C SER A 148 12.92 10.72 20.66
#